data_37a667fc7971cb1d4dc50edb6af8214f
#
_entry.id   37a667fc7971cb1d4dc50edb6af8214f
#
_cell.length_a   1.000
_cell.length_b   1.000
_cell.length_c   1.000
_cell.angle_alpha   90.00
_cell.angle_beta   90.00
_cell.angle_gamma   90.00
#
_symmetry.space_group_name_H-M   'P 1'
#
loop_
_entity.id
_entity.type
_entity.pdbx_description
1 polymer ?
#
loop_
_entity_poly.entity_id
_entity_poly.type
_entity_poly.pdbx_seq_one_letter_code
_entity_poly.pdbx_strand_id
1 'polypeptide(L)'
;MAAVSIGKAWEEAVAFVAREASLLFPVALLFLALPGLILQEMTPPQLAEWMANPQRTGLPDIPPGFALAMLLGVVIIWFGSLTLFALALRPGISVGEALRLGFARLPVLLGTALLAMFLIGGLMLAAILVAVLASLVSESVGTSIGAILGAFVGGATIFASIRLMLLNPAVIDGNQGVVPSLRHAWALTRGCFWRLLGFIILITLLSGIASMAAQTIFGALAGLAAGPEAARLVGGVASAAVSTVIQVYMLVMLARIYRQASAG
;
A
#
# COMPACT_ATOMS: atom_id res chain seq x y z
N MET A 1 -27.04 7.93 4.87
CA MET A 1 -25.62 7.74 4.52
C MET A 1 -24.99 9.12 4.37
N ALA A 2 -24.15 9.54 5.29
CA ALA A 2 -23.44 10.82 5.19
C ALA A 2 -22.53 10.77 3.96
N ALA A 3 -22.58 11.83 3.13
CA ALA A 3 -21.78 11.90 1.92
C ALA A 3 -20.30 12.13 2.33
N VAL A 4 -19.45 11.13 2.15
CA VAL A 4 -17.99 11.25 2.35
C VAL A 4 -17.47 12.41 1.49
N SER A 5 -16.86 13.41 2.12
CA SER A 5 -16.27 14.57 1.44
C SER A 5 -14.74 14.48 1.47
N ILE A 6 -14.14 14.25 0.29
CA ILE A 6 -12.67 14.18 0.15
C ILE A 6 -12.02 15.54 0.46
N GLY A 7 -12.66 16.65 0.02
CA GLY A 7 -12.15 18.01 0.31
C GLY A 7 -12.07 18.28 1.81
N LYS A 8 -13.15 17.99 2.56
CA LYS A 8 -13.15 18.14 4.02
C LYS A 8 -12.11 17.22 4.69
N ALA A 9 -11.97 15.99 4.22
CA ALA A 9 -10.94 15.06 4.72
C ALA A 9 -9.52 15.60 4.49
N TRP A 10 -9.28 16.26 3.35
CA TRP A 10 -8.02 16.92 3.04
C TRP A 10 -7.72 18.09 3.99
N GLU A 11 -8.66 19.01 4.17
CA GLU A 11 -8.49 20.16 5.06
C GLU A 11 -8.20 19.71 6.50
N GLU A 12 -8.98 18.74 6.99
CA GLU A 12 -8.77 18.16 8.31
C GLU A 12 -7.42 17.43 8.43
N ALA A 13 -6.97 16.74 7.36
CA ALA A 13 -5.68 16.05 7.34
C ALA A 13 -4.52 17.05 7.35
N VAL A 14 -4.57 18.10 6.53
CA VAL A 14 -3.54 19.15 6.51
C VAL A 14 -3.41 19.82 7.87
N ALA A 15 -4.53 20.23 8.48
CA ALA A 15 -4.52 20.84 9.81
C ALA A 15 -3.98 19.90 10.89
N PHE A 16 -4.30 18.61 10.80
CA PHE A 16 -3.82 17.61 11.76
C PHE A 16 -2.33 17.34 11.58
N VAL A 17 -1.86 17.09 10.34
CA VAL A 17 -0.45 16.84 10.06
C VAL A 17 0.41 18.03 10.47
N ALA A 18 -0.03 19.26 10.18
CA ALA A 18 0.70 20.46 10.58
C ALA A 18 0.87 20.58 12.11
N ARG A 19 -0.13 20.15 12.88
CA ARG A 19 -0.08 20.18 14.34
C ARG A 19 0.74 19.05 14.95
N GLU A 20 0.62 17.84 14.39
CA GLU A 20 1.21 16.62 14.95
C GLU A 20 2.44 16.13 14.16
N ALA A 21 3.03 16.98 13.33
CA ALA A 21 4.16 16.63 12.46
C ALA A 21 5.33 16.00 13.23
N SER A 22 5.66 16.53 14.39
CA SER A 22 6.75 16.05 15.25
C SER A 22 6.55 14.61 15.77
N LEU A 23 5.31 14.12 15.81
CA LEU A 23 4.99 12.73 16.19
C LEU A 23 4.87 11.82 14.98
N LEU A 24 4.25 12.32 13.90
CA LEU A 24 3.95 11.51 12.72
C LEU A 24 5.19 11.19 11.87
N PHE A 25 6.04 12.21 11.60
CA PHE A 25 7.16 12.03 10.68
C PHE A 25 8.27 11.10 11.23
N PRO A 26 8.68 11.14 12.49
CA PRO A 26 9.66 10.16 13.01
C PRO A 26 9.15 8.71 12.90
N VAL A 27 7.87 8.47 13.21
CA VAL A 27 7.26 7.15 13.07
C VAL A 27 7.21 6.72 11.60
N ALA A 28 6.82 7.63 10.69
CA ALA A 28 6.77 7.33 9.27
C ALA A 28 8.15 7.06 8.67
N LEU A 29 9.16 7.87 9.03
CA LEU A 29 10.53 7.66 8.57
C LEU A 29 11.10 6.32 9.04
N LEU A 30 10.87 5.96 10.30
CA LEU A 30 11.41 4.73 10.88
C LEU A 30 10.68 3.47 10.34
N PHE A 31 9.37 3.50 10.20
CA PHE A 31 8.57 2.31 9.90
C PHE A 31 8.08 2.23 8.46
N LEU A 32 8.12 3.30 7.69
CA LEU A 32 7.71 3.29 6.27
C LEU A 32 8.90 3.56 5.34
N ALA A 33 9.62 4.68 5.56
CA ALA A 33 10.72 5.06 4.66
C ALA A 33 11.91 4.13 4.76
N LEU A 34 12.40 3.88 5.96
CA LEU A 34 13.61 3.09 6.18
C LEU A 34 13.48 1.64 5.67
N PRO A 35 12.44 0.87 6.02
CA PRO A 35 12.24 -0.46 5.45
C PRO A 35 12.08 -0.44 3.93
N GLY A 36 11.38 0.56 3.39
CA GLY A 36 11.23 0.74 1.94
C GLY A 36 12.55 0.95 1.23
N LEU A 37 13.42 1.81 1.75
CA LEU A 37 14.77 2.05 1.23
C LEU A 37 15.64 0.79 1.29
N ILE A 38 15.63 0.08 2.42
CA ILE A 38 16.38 -1.17 2.57
C ILE A 38 15.93 -2.19 1.53
N LEU A 39 14.63 -2.38 1.37
CA LEU A 39 14.08 -3.31 0.37
C LEU A 39 14.45 -2.90 -1.06
N GLN A 40 14.41 -1.60 -1.35
CA GLN A 40 14.80 -1.08 -2.67
C GLN A 40 16.27 -1.39 -2.97
N GLU A 41 17.19 -1.18 -2.03
CA GLU A 41 18.61 -1.47 -2.19
C GLU A 41 18.91 -2.98 -2.27
N MET A 42 18.12 -3.81 -1.59
CA MET A 42 18.26 -5.27 -1.62
C MET A 42 17.59 -5.92 -2.82
N THR A 43 16.83 -5.18 -3.64
CA THR A 43 16.10 -5.75 -4.78
C THR A 43 17.06 -6.32 -5.82
N PRO A 44 16.99 -7.64 -6.14
CA PRO A 44 17.85 -8.25 -7.13
C PRO A 44 17.63 -7.63 -8.51
N PRO A 45 18.71 -7.41 -9.31
CA PRO A 45 18.59 -6.85 -10.66
C PRO A 45 17.63 -7.64 -11.57
N GLN A 46 17.65 -8.98 -11.48
CA GLN A 46 16.76 -9.86 -12.25
C GLN A 46 15.27 -9.61 -11.94
N LEU A 47 14.96 -9.34 -10.67
CA LEU A 47 13.59 -9.01 -10.26
C LEU A 47 13.18 -7.63 -10.78
N ALA A 48 14.09 -6.64 -10.73
CA ALA A 48 13.85 -5.31 -11.28
C ALA A 48 13.62 -5.35 -12.80
N GLU A 49 14.42 -6.12 -13.55
CA GLU A 49 14.25 -6.34 -14.99
C GLU A 49 12.94 -7.06 -15.32
N TRP A 50 12.56 -8.08 -14.53
CA TRP A 50 11.29 -8.79 -14.69
C TRP A 50 10.11 -7.87 -14.45
N MET A 51 10.15 -7.03 -13.41
CA MET A 51 9.10 -6.03 -13.13
C MET A 51 8.96 -5.02 -14.27
N ALA A 52 10.07 -4.65 -14.93
CA ALA A 52 10.03 -3.75 -16.07
C ALA A 52 9.51 -4.43 -17.35
N ASN A 53 9.75 -5.73 -17.53
CA ASN A 53 9.39 -6.48 -18.72
C ASN A 53 8.93 -7.92 -18.39
N PRO A 54 7.73 -8.09 -17.82
CA PRO A 54 7.25 -9.40 -17.34
C PRO A 54 7.11 -10.49 -18.41
N GLN A 55 7.06 -10.08 -19.69
CA GLN A 55 6.85 -11.01 -20.82
C GLN A 55 8.15 -11.63 -21.37
N ARG A 56 9.32 -11.13 -20.96
CA ARG A 56 10.61 -11.52 -21.55
C ARG A 56 11.31 -12.69 -20.88
N THR A 57 11.03 -12.95 -19.62
CA THR A 57 11.73 -13.96 -18.82
C THR A 57 10.75 -14.77 -18.01
N GLY A 58 11.05 -16.05 -17.75
CA GLY A 58 10.34 -16.85 -16.76
C GLY A 58 10.37 -16.18 -15.38
N LEU A 59 9.72 -16.77 -14.39
CA LEU A 59 9.73 -16.28 -13.01
C LEU A 59 11.20 -16.11 -12.55
N PRO A 60 11.59 -14.92 -12.04
CA PRO A 60 12.93 -14.68 -11.55
C PRO A 60 13.21 -15.55 -10.33
N ASP A 61 14.46 -16.00 -10.20
CA ASP A 61 14.90 -16.65 -8.98
C ASP A 61 15.01 -15.59 -7.86
N ILE A 62 14.23 -15.80 -6.80
CA ILE A 62 14.21 -14.89 -5.64
C ILE A 62 15.12 -15.48 -4.55
N PRO A 63 16.26 -14.84 -4.26
CA PRO A 63 17.13 -15.30 -3.20
C PRO A 63 16.39 -15.40 -1.86
N PRO A 64 16.55 -16.50 -1.09
CA PRO A 64 15.86 -16.68 0.19
C PRO A 64 16.07 -15.51 1.18
N GLY A 65 17.26 -14.92 1.18
CA GLY A 65 17.57 -13.75 2.02
C GLY A 65 16.74 -12.52 1.65
N PHE A 66 16.50 -12.27 0.36
CA PHE A 66 15.64 -11.19 -0.10
C PHE A 66 14.17 -11.48 0.23
N ALA A 67 13.70 -12.72 0.04
CA ALA A 67 12.33 -13.11 0.40
C ALA A 67 12.05 -12.89 1.89
N LEU A 68 12.99 -13.26 2.76
CA LEU A 68 12.89 -13.01 4.20
C LEU A 68 12.89 -11.51 4.52
N ALA A 69 13.79 -10.74 3.92
CA ALA A 69 13.85 -9.29 4.10
C ALA A 69 12.55 -8.60 3.65
N MET A 70 12.00 -9.02 2.51
CA MET A 70 10.72 -8.54 2.00
C MET A 70 9.57 -8.85 2.97
N LEU A 71 9.49 -10.07 3.50
CA LEU A 71 8.47 -10.44 4.48
C LEU A 71 8.56 -9.58 5.75
N LEU A 72 9.76 -9.44 6.32
CA LEU A 72 9.98 -8.63 7.51
C LEU A 72 9.69 -7.15 7.23
N GLY A 73 10.14 -6.63 6.10
CA GLY A 73 9.89 -5.25 5.69
C GLY A 73 8.41 -4.92 5.55
N VAL A 74 7.63 -5.80 4.92
CA VAL A 74 6.18 -5.66 4.79
C VAL A 74 5.50 -5.64 6.17
N VAL A 75 5.89 -6.55 7.08
CA VAL A 75 5.34 -6.59 8.44
C VAL A 75 5.65 -5.31 9.20
N ILE A 76 6.88 -4.78 9.09
CA ILE A 76 7.30 -3.53 9.72
C ILE A 76 6.50 -2.34 9.14
N ILE A 77 6.33 -2.27 7.82
CA ILE A 77 5.54 -1.22 7.16
C ILE A 77 4.08 -1.27 7.61
N TRP A 78 3.49 -2.46 7.71
CA TRP A 78 2.11 -2.62 8.19
C TRP A 78 1.97 -2.20 9.65
N PHE A 79 2.92 -2.59 10.49
CA PHE A 79 2.98 -2.13 11.88
C PHE A 79 3.07 -0.61 11.98
N GLY A 80 3.94 0.02 11.19
CA GLY A 80 4.05 1.48 11.10
C GLY A 80 2.77 2.14 10.65
N SER A 81 2.10 1.59 9.64
CA SER A 81 0.82 2.11 9.15
C SER A 81 -0.28 2.04 10.22
N LEU A 82 -0.38 0.92 10.96
CA LEU A 82 -1.31 0.79 12.09
C LEU A 82 -1.02 1.81 13.19
N THR A 83 0.26 2.05 13.51
CA THR A 83 0.68 3.05 14.49
C THR A 83 0.27 4.45 14.06
N LEU A 84 0.48 4.82 12.80
CA LEU A 84 0.06 6.11 12.25
C LEU A 84 -1.47 6.27 12.25
N PHE A 85 -2.22 5.21 11.93
CA PHE A 85 -3.67 5.22 12.06
C PHE A 85 -4.11 5.38 13.52
N ALA A 86 -3.43 4.76 14.48
CA ALA A 86 -3.72 4.93 15.90
C ALA A 86 -3.54 6.38 16.35
N LEU A 87 -2.43 7.02 15.94
CA LEU A 87 -2.18 8.45 16.20
C LEU A 87 -3.24 9.35 15.52
N ALA A 88 -3.65 9.04 14.30
CA ALA A 88 -4.61 9.84 13.54
C ALA A 88 -6.05 9.70 14.07
N LEU A 89 -6.43 8.51 14.57
CA LEU A 89 -7.80 8.22 15.04
C LEU A 89 -8.00 8.57 16.51
N ARG A 90 -6.94 8.53 17.32
CA ARG A 90 -7.03 8.77 18.78
C ARG A 90 -6.22 10.01 19.17
N PRO A 91 -6.80 11.22 19.11
CA PRO A 91 -6.09 12.44 19.47
C PRO A 91 -5.60 12.38 20.93
N GLY A 92 -4.35 12.80 21.15
CA GLY A 92 -3.76 12.91 22.47
C GLY A 92 -3.13 11.63 23.03
N ILE A 93 -3.13 10.50 22.29
CA ILE A 93 -2.35 9.33 22.71
C ILE A 93 -0.84 9.57 22.48
N SER A 94 -0.02 8.98 23.36
CA SER A 94 1.43 8.99 23.18
C SER A 94 1.86 8.03 22.04
N VAL A 95 3.05 8.27 21.48
CA VAL A 95 3.64 7.36 20.48
C VAL A 95 3.78 5.93 21.02
N GLY A 96 4.17 5.79 22.32
CA GLY A 96 4.28 4.48 22.96
C GLY A 96 2.94 3.72 23.04
N GLU A 97 1.85 4.41 23.34
CA GLU A 97 0.51 3.83 23.35
C GLU A 97 0.06 3.45 21.93
N ALA A 98 0.35 4.29 20.94
CA ALA A 98 0.06 4.00 19.54
C ALA A 98 0.81 2.78 19.03
N LEU A 99 2.10 2.64 19.36
CA LEU A 99 2.91 1.46 19.05
C LEU A 99 2.35 0.21 19.71
N ARG A 100 1.99 0.27 20.99
CA ARG A 100 1.40 -0.85 21.71
C ARG A 100 0.07 -1.29 21.09
N LEU A 101 -0.77 -0.33 20.71
CA LEU A 101 -2.03 -0.61 20.03
C LEU A 101 -1.78 -1.22 18.63
N GLY A 102 -0.87 -0.66 17.85
CA GLY A 102 -0.48 -1.20 16.55
C GLY A 102 0.01 -2.64 16.65
N PHE A 103 0.87 -2.93 17.65
CA PHE A 103 1.35 -4.29 17.89
C PHE A 103 0.23 -5.26 18.28
N ALA A 104 -0.67 -4.85 19.17
CA ALA A 104 -1.81 -5.66 19.58
C ALA A 104 -2.78 -5.96 18.42
N ARG A 105 -2.85 -5.10 17.41
CA ARG A 105 -3.72 -5.25 16.23
C ARG A 105 -3.05 -5.87 15.01
N LEU A 106 -1.73 -5.95 15.02
CA LEU A 106 -0.95 -6.54 13.93
C LEU A 106 -1.38 -7.97 13.57
N PRO A 107 -1.64 -8.90 14.52
CA PRO A 107 -2.11 -10.24 14.19
C PRO A 107 -3.44 -10.25 13.43
N VAL A 108 -4.36 -9.34 13.76
CA VAL A 108 -5.65 -9.21 13.05
C VAL A 108 -5.42 -8.74 11.62
N LEU A 109 -4.54 -7.75 11.42
CA LEU A 109 -4.19 -7.27 10.08
C LEU A 109 -3.50 -8.36 9.26
N LEU A 110 -2.55 -9.08 9.84
CA LEU A 110 -1.89 -10.22 9.20
C LEU A 110 -2.90 -11.30 8.80
N GLY A 111 -3.82 -11.64 9.70
CA GLY A 111 -4.89 -12.61 9.42
C GLY A 111 -5.83 -12.16 8.30
N THR A 112 -6.18 -10.87 8.25
CA THR A 112 -7.00 -10.31 7.15
C THR A 112 -6.24 -10.32 5.82
N ALA A 113 -4.95 -10.01 5.83
CA ALA A 113 -4.12 -10.06 4.64
C ALA A 113 -3.92 -11.49 4.12
N LEU A 114 -3.66 -12.44 5.00
CA LEU A 114 -3.56 -13.86 4.63
C LEU A 114 -4.87 -14.38 4.04
N LEU A 115 -6.01 -14.03 4.63
CA LEU A 115 -7.32 -14.42 4.09
C LEU A 115 -7.57 -13.80 2.71
N ALA A 116 -7.25 -12.51 2.53
CA ALA A 116 -7.37 -11.84 1.24
C ALA A 116 -6.44 -12.48 0.19
N MET A 117 -5.19 -12.77 0.57
CA MET A 117 -4.22 -13.43 -0.29
C MET A 117 -4.66 -14.84 -0.70
N PHE A 118 -5.23 -15.61 0.24
CA PHE A 118 -5.78 -16.94 -0.05
C PHE A 118 -6.97 -16.87 -1.02
N LEU A 119 -7.88 -15.91 -0.84
CA LEU A 119 -9.04 -15.74 -1.73
C LEU A 119 -8.62 -15.30 -3.13
N ILE A 120 -7.72 -14.30 -3.24
CA ILE A 120 -7.23 -13.81 -4.55
C ILE A 120 -6.35 -14.87 -5.22
N GLY A 121 -5.47 -15.51 -4.47
CA GLY A 121 -4.61 -16.59 -4.98
C GLY A 121 -5.41 -17.80 -5.45
N GLY A 122 -6.45 -18.18 -4.72
CA GLY A 122 -7.39 -19.24 -5.13
C GLY A 122 -8.14 -18.90 -6.40
N LEU A 123 -8.62 -17.64 -6.53
CA LEU A 123 -9.26 -17.16 -7.75
C LEU A 123 -8.29 -17.17 -8.94
N MET A 124 -7.05 -16.73 -8.73
CA MET A 124 -6.00 -16.75 -9.75
C MET A 124 -5.65 -18.16 -10.18
N LEU A 125 -5.49 -19.10 -9.21
CA LEU A 125 -5.23 -20.50 -9.51
C LEU A 125 -6.37 -21.14 -10.31
N ALA A 126 -7.62 -20.86 -9.96
CA ALA A 126 -8.78 -21.33 -10.71
C ALA A 126 -8.79 -20.77 -12.14
N ALA A 127 -8.46 -19.50 -12.33
CA ALA A 127 -8.37 -18.88 -13.65
C ALA A 127 -7.26 -19.52 -14.51
N ILE A 128 -6.09 -19.78 -13.93
CA ILE A 128 -4.97 -20.47 -14.61
C ILE A 128 -5.40 -21.88 -15.00
N LEU A 129 -6.04 -22.63 -14.11
CA LEU A 129 -6.48 -24.00 -14.38
C LEU A 129 -7.47 -24.05 -15.56
N VAL A 130 -8.44 -23.13 -15.59
CA VAL A 130 -9.40 -23.02 -16.70
C VAL A 130 -8.69 -22.68 -18.00
N ALA A 131 -7.73 -21.74 -18.00
CA ALA A 131 -6.97 -21.39 -19.19
C ALA A 131 -6.13 -22.57 -19.72
N VAL A 132 -5.48 -23.33 -18.81
CA VAL A 132 -4.71 -24.53 -19.16
C VAL A 132 -5.63 -25.63 -19.73
N LEU A 133 -6.79 -25.87 -19.15
CA LEU A 133 -7.75 -26.85 -19.69
C LEU A 133 -8.26 -26.41 -21.08
N ALA A 134 -8.51 -25.13 -21.27
CA ALA A 134 -8.91 -24.60 -22.58
C ALA A 134 -7.80 -24.73 -23.64
N SER A 135 -6.52 -24.63 -23.26
CA SER A 135 -5.38 -24.81 -24.17
C SER A 135 -5.25 -26.24 -24.71
N LEU A 136 -5.84 -27.24 -24.02
CA LEU A 136 -5.93 -28.63 -24.53
C LEU A 136 -6.83 -28.74 -25.76
N VAL A 137 -7.76 -27.81 -25.95
CA VAL A 137 -8.62 -27.73 -27.16
C VAL A 137 -7.87 -27.01 -28.29
N SER A 138 -7.30 -25.84 -28.00
CA SER A 138 -6.47 -25.05 -28.90
C SER A 138 -5.66 -24.05 -28.12
N GLU A 139 -4.41 -23.83 -28.52
CA GLU A 139 -3.52 -22.84 -27.90
C GLU A 139 -4.10 -21.42 -27.99
N SER A 140 -4.71 -21.06 -29.10
CA SER A 140 -5.35 -19.75 -29.30
C SER A 140 -6.58 -19.56 -28.39
N VAL A 141 -7.34 -20.62 -28.13
CA VAL A 141 -8.48 -20.59 -27.21
C VAL A 141 -7.99 -20.45 -25.77
N GLY A 142 -6.94 -21.20 -25.38
CA GLY A 142 -6.35 -21.12 -24.05
C GLY A 142 -5.78 -19.73 -23.74
N THR A 143 -5.04 -19.13 -24.66
CA THR A 143 -4.50 -17.77 -24.51
C THR A 143 -5.58 -16.71 -24.42
N SER A 144 -6.63 -16.80 -25.25
CA SER A 144 -7.76 -15.86 -25.21
C SER A 144 -8.52 -15.92 -23.90
N ILE A 145 -8.87 -17.13 -23.43
CA ILE A 145 -9.54 -17.35 -22.14
C ILE A 145 -8.64 -16.90 -21.00
N GLY A 146 -7.34 -17.21 -21.03
CA GLY A 146 -6.37 -16.77 -20.05
C GLY A 146 -6.29 -15.25 -19.93
N ALA A 147 -6.28 -14.53 -21.06
CA ALA A 147 -6.28 -13.07 -21.08
C ALA A 147 -7.56 -12.48 -20.45
N ILE A 148 -8.74 -13.03 -20.81
CA ILE A 148 -10.03 -12.58 -20.27
C ILE A 148 -10.09 -12.83 -18.75
N LEU A 149 -9.74 -14.04 -18.31
CA LEU A 149 -9.76 -14.40 -16.89
C LEU A 149 -8.70 -13.60 -16.10
N GLY A 150 -7.53 -13.38 -16.67
CA GLY A 150 -6.49 -12.54 -16.08
C GLY A 150 -6.96 -11.09 -15.88
N ALA A 151 -7.61 -10.51 -16.89
CA ALA A 151 -8.22 -9.18 -16.79
C ALA A 151 -9.33 -9.14 -15.72
N PHE A 152 -10.16 -10.19 -15.64
CA PHE A 152 -11.20 -10.31 -14.62
C PHE A 152 -10.60 -10.40 -13.20
N VAL A 153 -9.60 -11.25 -12.98
CA VAL A 153 -8.91 -11.40 -11.70
C VAL A 153 -8.22 -10.09 -11.31
N GLY A 154 -7.56 -9.42 -12.26
CA GLY A 154 -6.94 -8.10 -12.05
C GLY A 154 -7.97 -7.05 -11.64
N GLY A 155 -9.08 -6.97 -12.34
CA GLY A 155 -10.18 -6.07 -12.00
C GLY A 155 -10.81 -6.37 -10.64
N ALA A 156 -11.02 -7.65 -10.32
CA ALA A 156 -11.53 -8.10 -9.03
C ALA A 156 -10.55 -7.75 -7.89
N THR A 157 -9.25 -7.88 -8.12
CA THR A 157 -8.20 -7.52 -7.15
C THR A 157 -8.19 -6.01 -6.89
N ILE A 158 -8.23 -5.18 -7.93
CA ILE A 158 -8.33 -3.73 -7.80
C ILE A 158 -9.61 -3.34 -7.05
N PHE A 159 -10.74 -3.93 -7.43
CA PHE A 159 -12.01 -3.69 -6.75
C PHE A 159 -11.95 -4.04 -5.26
N ALA A 160 -11.42 -5.22 -4.91
CA ALA A 160 -11.26 -5.66 -3.53
C ALA A 160 -10.29 -4.75 -2.75
N SER A 161 -9.18 -4.33 -3.37
CA SER A 161 -8.20 -3.43 -2.74
C SER A 161 -8.81 -2.08 -2.35
N ILE A 162 -9.64 -1.49 -3.24
CA ILE A 162 -10.34 -0.24 -2.94
C ILE A 162 -11.40 -0.45 -1.85
N ARG A 163 -12.12 -1.57 -1.87
CA ARG A 163 -13.10 -1.94 -0.85
C ARG A 163 -12.48 -2.14 0.52
N LEU A 164 -11.27 -2.66 0.57
CA LEU A 164 -10.53 -2.92 1.81
C LEU A 164 -9.61 -1.76 2.22
N MET A 165 -9.65 -0.64 1.52
CA MET A 165 -8.78 0.51 1.80
C MET A 165 -8.98 1.10 3.21
N LEU A 166 -10.20 1.00 3.74
CA LEU A 166 -10.53 1.41 5.11
C LEU A 166 -10.32 0.28 6.15
N LEU A 167 -9.66 -0.83 5.75
CA LEU A 167 -9.43 -1.96 6.65
C LEU A 167 -8.50 -1.59 7.81
N ASN A 168 -7.38 -0.92 7.53
CA ASN A 168 -6.40 -0.55 8.55
C ASN A 168 -7.00 0.34 9.65
N PRO A 169 -7.72 1.46 9.33
CA PRO A 169 -8.41 2.23 10.35
C PRO A 169 -9.52 1.44 11.05
N ALA A 170 -10.24 0.54 10.35
CA ALA A 170 -11.26 -0.31 10.96
C ALA A 170 -10.68 -1.33 11.95
N VAL A 171 -9.48 -1.87 11.68
CA VAL A 171 -8.76 -2.78 12.60
C VAL A 171 -8.29 -2.05 13.85
N ILE A 172 -7.83 -0.80 13.73
CA ILE A 172 -7.34 0.00 14.87
C ILE A 172 -8.48 0.48 15.76
N ASP A 173 -9.57 0.93 15.16
CA ASP A 173 -10.71 1.49 15.90
C ASP A 173 -11.59 0.39 16.51
N GLY A 174 -11.81 -0.70 15.75
CA GLY A 174 -12.64 -1.83 16.17
C GLY A 174 -11.91 -2.81 17.10
N ASN A 175 -12.66 -3.41 18.04
CA ASN A 175 -12.17 -4.53 18.86
C ASN A 175 -12.59 -5.87 18.25
N GLN A 176 -12.56 -5.99 16.93
CA GLN A 176 -13.12 -7.10 16.19
C GLN A 176 -12.02 -8.04 15.65
N GLY A 177 -12.39 -9.30 15.40
CA GLY A 177 -11.53 -10.27 14.76
C GLY A 177 -11.41 -10.06 13.24
N VAL A 178 -10.72 -10.98 12.56
CA VAL A 178 -10.38 -10.93 11.12
C VAL A 178 -11.61 -10.73 10.23
N VAL A 179 -12.57 -11.66 10.27
CA VAL A 179 -13.75 -11.64 9.37
C VAL A 179 -14.68 -10.46 9.64
N PRO A 180 -15.02 -10.11 10.90
CA PRO A 180 -15.82 -8.92 11.18
C PRO A 180 -15.17 -7.62 10.70
N SER A 181 -13.85 -7.46 10.85
CA SER A 181 -13.12 -6.27 10.37
C SER A 181 -13.20 -6.13 8.85
N LEU A 182 -13.06 -7.24 8.12
CA LEU A 182 -13.25 -7.27 6.65
C LEU A 182 -14.67 -6.87 6.24
N ARG A 183 -15.69 -7.44 6.89
CA ARG A 183 -17.10 -7.09 6.62
C ARG A 183 -17.38 -5.63 6.92
N HIS A 184 -16.85 -5.11 8.02
CA HIS A 184 -17.02 -3.72 8.41
C HIS A 184 -16.39 -2.77 7.39
N ALA A 185 -15.12 -2.98 7.02
CA ALA A 185 -14.43 -2.19 5.99
C ALA A 185 -15.18 -2.24 4.64
N TRP A 186 -15.68 -3.42 4.25
CA TRP A 186 -16.46 -3.60 3.03
C TRP A 186 -17.79 -2.85 3.07
N ALA A 187 -18.48 -2.84 4.21
CA ALA A 187 -19.73 -2.11 4.40
C ALA A 187 -19.53 -0.60 4.34
N LEU A 188 -18.48 -0.07 5.00
CA LEU A 188 -18.14 1.36 5.01
C LEU A 188 -17.85 1.93 3.62
N THR A 189 -17.29 1.11 2.73
CA THR A 189 -16.97 1.54 1.35
C THR A 189 -18.13 1.43 0.38
N ARG A 190 -19.31 0.93 0.81
CA ARG A 190 -20.53 0.92 -0.02
C ARG A 190 -20.98 2.35 -0.31
N GLY A 191 -21.14 2.66 -1.59
CA GLY A 191 -21.61 3.98 -2.05
C GLY A 191 -20.52 5.05 -2.23
N CYS A 192 -19.28 4.83 -1.76
CA CYS A 192 -18.16 5.76 -1.97
C CYS A 192 -17.02 5.19 -2.83
N PHE A 193 -17.22 4.04 -3.47
CA PHE A 193 -16.20 3.35 -4.28
C PHE A 193 -15.54 4.27 -5.33
N TRP A 194 -16.33 4.95 -6.16
CA TRP A 194 -15.78 5.82 -7.22
C TRP A 194 -15.01 7.01 -6.68
N ARG A 195 -15.42 7.53 -5.51
CA ARG A 195 -14.70 8.63 -4.84
C ARG A 195 -13.36 8.14 -4.29
N LEU A 196 -13.32 6.95 -3.69
CA LEU A 196 -12.08 6.34 -3.20
C LEU A 196 -11.17 5.94 -4.35
N LEU A 197 -11.71 5.39 -5.44
CA LEU A 197 -10.95 5.10 -6.66
C LEU A 197 -10.30 6.37 -7.22
N GLY A 198 -11.08 7.44 -7.41
CA GLY A 198 -10.55 8.73 -7.88
C GLY A 198 -9.48 9.30 -6.94
N PHE A 199 -9.70 9.21 -5.63
CA PHE A 199 -8.72 9.62 -4.63
C PHE A 199 -7.41 8.84 -4.74
N ILE A 200 -7.46 7.49 -4.84
CA ILE A 200 -6.24 6.69 -4.91
C ILE A 200 -5.48 6.94 -6.21
N ILE A 201 -6.19 7.08 -7.34
CA ILE A 201 -5.57 7.40 -8.63
C ILE A 201 -4.84 8.76 -8.53
N LEU A 202 -5.51 9.77 -8.00
CA LEU A 202 -4.94 11.11 -7.87
C LEU A 202 -3.69 11.11 -6.97
N ILE A 203 -3.78 10.50 -5.78
CA ILE A 203 -2.67 10.48 -4.83
C ILE A 203 -1.48 9.66 -5.35
N THR A 204 -1.75 8.56 -6.06
CA THR A 204 -0.71 7.71 -6.67
C THR A 204 0.01 8.44 -7.80
N LEU A 205 -0.72 9.14 -8.68
CA LEU A 205 -0.13 9.95 -9.73
C LEU A 205 0.69 11.10 -9.14
N LEU A 206 0.13 11.82 -8.17
CA LEU A 206 0.86 12.90 -7.49
C LEU A 206 2.13 12.40 -6.81
N SER A 207 2.04 11.28 -6.10
CA SER A 207 3.19 10.65 -5.45
C SER A 207 4.25 10.22 -6.47
N GLY A 208 3.84 9.58 -7.57
CA GLY A 208 4.75 9.15 -8.63
C GLY A 208 5.49 10.33 -9.27
N ILE A 209 4.76 11.38 -9.66
CA ILE A 209 5.33 12.57 -10.28
C ILE A 209 6.29 13.29 -9.31
N ALA A 210 5.85 13.51 -8.06
CA ALA A 210 6.65 14.22 -7.07
C ALA A 210 7.93 13.44 -6.69
N SER A 211 7.82 12.11 -6.52
CA SER A 211 8.96 11.25 -6.20
C SER A 211 9.95 11.16 -7.35
N MET A 212 9.46 11.05 -8.59
CA MET A 212 10.29 11.04 -9.79
C MET A 212 11.02 12.38 -9.99
N ALA A 213 10.32 13.49 -9.77
CA ALA A 213 10.93 14.82 -9.82
C ALA A 213 12.01 14.99 -8.74
N ALA A 214 11.73 14.58 -7.50
CA ALA A 214 12.71 14.63 -6.42
C ALA A 214 13.94 13.77 -6.74
N GLN A 215 13.73 12.53 -7.20
CA GLN A 215 14.82 11.63 -7.59
C GLN A 215 15.68 12.24 -8.69
N THR A 216 15.07 12.79 -9.72
CA THR A 216 15.78 13.36 -10.86
C THR A 216 16.57 14.62 -10.48
N ILE A 217 15.94 15.55 -9.76
CA ILE A 217 16.56 16.82 -9.38
C ILE A 217 17.72 16.59 -8.42
N PHE A 218 17.47 15.92 -7.29
CA PHE A 218 18.49 15.70 -6.26
C PHE A 218 19.55 14.69 -6.71
N GLY A 219 19.13 13.68 -7.49
CA GLY A 219 20.07 12.73 -8.10
C GLY A 219 21.00 13.39 -9.11
N ALA A 220 20.49 14.25 -10.00
CA ALA A 220 21.32 14.98 -10.95
C ALA A 220 22.32 15.92 -10.26
N LEU A 221 21.88 16.67 -9.24
CA LEU A 221 22.75 17.56 -8.46
C LEU A 221 23.87 16.76 -7.76
N ALA A 222 23.53 15.64 -7.11
CA ALA A 222 24.51 14.80 -6.44
C ALA A 222 25.45 14.11 -7.44
N GLY A 223 24.93 13.69 -8.61
CA GLY A 223 25.72 13.09 -9.67
C GLY A 223 26.77 14.02 -10.25
N LEU A 224 26.43 15.29 -10.44
CA LEU A 224 27.37 16.34 -10.89
C LEU A 224 28.44 16.63 -9.84
N ALA A 225 28.12 16.52 -8.54
CA ALA A 225 29.05 16.83 -7.46
C ALA A 225 29.95 15.64 -7.08
N ALA A 226 29.43 14.40 -7.10
CA ALA A 226 30.11 13.25 -6.51
C ALA A 226 29.96 11.93 -7.31
N GLY A 227 29.47 12.02 -8.55
CA GLY A 227 29.39 10.89 -9.48
C GLY A 227 28.10 10.04 -9.38
N PRO A 228 28.02 8.96 -10.19
CA PRO A 228 26.77 8.22 -10.41
C PRO A 228 26.23 7.50 -9.16
N GLU A 229 27.11 7.05 -8.27
CA GLU A 229 26.70 6.39 -7.02
C GLU A 229 26.02 7.38 -6.07
N ALA A 230 26.56 8.59 -5.93
CA ALA A 230 25.95 9.66 -5.16
C ALA A 230 24.59 10.06 -5.77
N ALA A 231 24.47 10.11 -7.10
CA ALA A 231 23.21 10.36 -7.80
C ALA A 231 22.13 9.35 -7.38
N ARG A 232 22.48 8.07 -7.38
CA ARG A 232 21.56 6.98 -7.03
C ARG A 232 21.12 7.08 -5.57
N LEU A 233 22.04 7.22 -4.64
CA LEU A 233 21.76 7.26 -3.20
C LEU A 233 20.94 8.51 -2.81
N VAL A 234 21.41 9.71 -3.19
CA VAL A 234 20.75 10.96 -2.84
C VAL A 234 19.40 11.08 -3.52
N GLY A 235 19.29 10.69 -4.79
CA GLY A 235 18.01 10.64 -5.51
C GLY A 235 17.03 9.66 -4.87
N GLY A 236 17.48 8.48 -4.48
CA GLY A 236 16.68 7.47 -3.79
C GLY A 236 16.16 7.98 -2.44
N VAL A 237 17.01 8.57 -1.62
CA VAL A 237 16.64 9.15 -0.32
C VAL A 237 15.64 10.31 -0.51
N ALA A 238 15.87 11.20 -1.47
CA ALA A 238 14.95 12.31 -1.76
C ALA A 238 13.57 11.80 -2.21
N SER A 239 13.54 10.82 -3.10
CA SER A 239 12.30 10.16 -3.54
C SER A 239 11.56 9.50 -2.39
N ALA A 240 12.26 8.76 -1.53
CA ALA A 240 11.68 8.11 -0.36
C ALA A 240 11.12 9.13 0.65
N ALA A 241 11.82 10.24 0.88
CA ALA A 241 11.35 11.31 1.76
C ALA A 241 10.04 11.92 1.25
N VAL A 242 9.98 12.27 -0.05
CA VAL A 242 8.77 12.82 -0.69
C VAL A 242 7.62 11.82 -0.64
N SER A 243 7.87 10.55 -0.98
CA SER A 243 6.88 9.47 -0.92
C SER A 243 6.33 9.31 0.50
N THR A 244 7.20 9.36 1.51
CA THR A 244 6.80 9.23 2.92
C THR A 244 5.90 10.37 3.37
N VAL A 245 6.22 11.62 2.97
CA VAL A 245 5.36 12.77 3.26
C VAL A 245 3.96 12.55 2.68
N ILE A 246 3.87 12.20 1.39
CA ILE A 246 2.59 11.96 0.72
C ILE A 246 1.85 10.79 1.38
N GLN A 247 2.55 9.75 1.77
CA GLN A 247 1.97 8.58 2.45
C GLN A 247 1.40 8.93 3.83
N VAL A 248 2.06 9.80 4.60
CA VAL A 248 1.52 10.29 5.87
C VAL A 248 0.20 11.04 5.64
N TYR A 249 0.16 11.97 4.68
CA TYR A 249 -1.08 12.66 4.33
C TYR A 249 -2.17 11.70 3.88
N MET A 250 -1.85 10.72 3.05
CA MET A 250 -2.79 9.70 2.60
C MET A 250 -3.38 8.90 3.78
N LEU A 251 -2.54 8.45 4.71
CA LEU A 251 -2.98 7.68 5.87
C LEU A 251 -3.89 8.51 6.79
N VAL A 252 -3.53 9.77 7.04
CA VAL A 252 -4.37 10.69 7.84
C VAL A 252 -5.68 10.98 7.12
N MET A 253 -5.68 11.22 5.82
CA MET A 253 -6.90 11.39 5.03
C MET A 253 -7.82 10.16 5.12
N LEU A 254 -7.27 8.96 4.99
CA LEU A 254 -8.02 7.71 5.14
C LEU A 254 -8.64 7.58 6.54
N ALA A 255 -7.91 7.99 7.58
CA ALA A 255 -8.45 8.04 8.94
C ALA A 255 -9.64 9.01 9.04
N ARG A 256 -9.57 10.19 8.37
CA ARG A 256 -10.69 11.15 8.33
C ARG A 256 -11.88 10.62 7.52
N ILE A 257 -11.62 10.02 6.36
CA ILE A 257 -12.65 9.37 5.55
C ILE A 257 -13.34 8.25 6.34
N TYR A 258 -12.58 7.44 7.07
CA TYR A 258 -13.12 6.40 7.94
C TYR A 258 -14.06 6.98 8.99
N ARG A 259 -13.65 8.05 9.69
CA ARG A 259 -14.51 8.73 10.70
C ARG A 259 -15.78 9.30 10.09
N GLN A 260 -15.72 9.88 8.88
CA GLN A 260 -16.91 10.37 8.18
C GLN A 260 -17.86 9.21 7.80
N ALA A 261 -17.30 8.08 7.35
CA ALA A 261 -18.08 6.91 6.94
C ALA A 261 -18.69 6.15 8.13
N SER A 262 -18.03 6.15 9.30
CA SER A 262 -18.52 5.50 10.52
C SER A 262 -19.54 6.33 11.29
N ALA A 263 -19.60 7.64 11.07
CA ALA A 263 -20.55 8.54 11.72
C ALA A 263 -21.91 8.64 11.01
N GLY A 264 -22.09 8.05 9.83
CA GLY A 264 -23.31 8.07 9.03
C GLY A 264 -23.94 6.70 8.85
#